data_f0ca82073674ef82c1bac0be1715a8f8
#
_entry.id   f0ca82073674ef82c1bac0be1715a8f8
#
_cell.length_a   1.000
_cell.length_b   1.000
_cell.length_c   1.000
_cell.angle_alpha   90.00
_cell.angle_beta   90.00
_cell.angle_gamma   90.00
#
_symmetry.space_group_name_H-M   'P 1'
#
loop_
_entity.id
_entity.type
_entity.pdbx_description
1 polymer ?
#
loop_
_entity_poly.entity_id
_entity_poly.type
_entity_poly.pdbx_seq_one_letter_code
_entity_poly.pdbx_strand_id
1 'polypeptide(L)'
;ECVVHPPPTSWPQEIPGLGAHMIYPAAMAAAVGRLFGVSDEQIHRGILEFEPTKMRMAILHRGDNITILNDTYNANPQSMRAAVDILAKQPCGYRIAVLGDMLELGELGPGLHEGVGRFLGASGIDCLVAVGKLGACIADGAESAGCQSIYRCANQAEAQIALAKVLRPGSTVLVKASRGMKFEHLVEYL
;
A
#
# COMPACT_ATOMS: atom_id res chain seq x y z
N GLU A 1 8.45 10.98 13.81
CA GLU A 1 8.14 11.03 15.24
C GLU A 1 6.69 11.46 15.38
N CYS A 2 5.86 10.61 15.99
CA CYS A 2 4.44 10.88 16.17
C CYS A 2 4.18 11.11 17.65
N VAL A 3 3.54 12.20 18.00
CA VAL A 3 3.18 12.51 19.39
C VAL A 3 1.68 12.22 19.56
N VAL A 4 1.35 11.25 20.42
CA VAL A 4 -0.03 10.97 20.84
C VAL A 4 -0.29 11.74 22.12
N HIS A 5 -1.23 12.66 22.09
CA HIS A 5 -1.62 13.47 23.24
C HIS A 5 -2.88 12.93 23.90
N PRO A 6 -2.79 12.17 24.99
CA PRO A 6 -3.88 12.10 25.95
C PRO A 6 -3.55 13.03 27.13
N PRO A 7 -4.52 13.76 27.68
CA PRO A 7 -4.27 14.58 28.88
C PRO A 7 -4.01 13.67 30.10
N PRO A 8 -3.04 13.99 30.96
CA PRO A 8 -2.14 15.14 30.97
C PRO A 8 -0.70 14.85 30.53
N THR A 9 -0.41 13.70 29.92
CA THR A 9 0.95 13.30 29.56
C THR A 9 1.05 13.05 28.07
N SER A 10 2.01 13.73 27.42
CA SER A 10 2.45 13.42 26.05
C SER A 10 3.79 12.71 26.12
N TRP A 11 3.96 11.64 25.33
CA TRP A 11 5.28 11.03 25.15
C TRP A 11 5.54 10.78 23.68
N PRO A 12 6.78 10.93 23.22
CA PRO A 12 7.16 10.56 21.88
C PRO A 12 6.99 9.05 21.72
N GLN A 13 6.35 8.63 20.61
CA GLN A 13 6.11 7.24 20.29
C GLN A 13 6.64 6.93 18.90
N GLU A 14 7.60 6.03 18.83
CA GLU A 14 7.97 5.37 17.58
C GLU A 14 6.93 4.30 17.26
N ILE A 15 6.43 4.29 16.01
CA ILE A 15 5.42 3.34 15.57
C ILE A 15 5.99 2.53 14.42
N PRO A 16 6.17 1.21 14.57
CA PRO A 16 6.62 0.36 13.49
C PRO A 16 5.65 0.36 12.30
N GLY A 17 6.19 0.34 11.09
CA GLY A 17 5.41 0.27 9.86
C GLY A 17 5.46 1.54 9.01
N LEU A 18 4.91 1.44 7.81
CA LEU A 18 4.90 2.53 6.84
C LEU A 18 3.54 3.25 6.82
N GLY A 19 3.62 4.59 6.81
CA GLY A 19 2.47 5.46 6.58
C GLY A 19 1.82 6.03 7.83
N ALA A 20 1.35 7.27 7.71
CA ALA A 20 0.73 8.04 8.80
C ALA A 20 -0.54 7.37 9.40
N HIS A 21 -1.17 6.46 8.66
CA HIS A 21 -2.36 5.74 9.14
C HIS A 21 -2.06 4.80 10.31
N MET A 22 -0.79 4.41 10.54
CA MET A 22 -0.38 3.60 11.69
C MET A 22 -0.55 4.32 13.03
N ILE A 23 -0.73 5.64 13.02
CA ILE A 23 -1.02 6.44 14.22
C ILE A 23 -2.33 5.99 14.89
N TYR A 24 -3.37 5.73 14.09
CA TYR A 24 -4.69 5.39 14.62
C TYR A 24 -4.70 4.08 15.43
N PRO A 25 -4.21 2.94 14.92
CA PRO A 25 -4.17 1.71 15.73
C PRO A 25 -3.26 1.85 16.95
N ALA A 26 -2.14 2.56 16.86
CA ALA A 26 -1.27 2.81 18.00
C ALA A 26 -1.96 3.66 19.08
N ALA A 27 -2.67 4.72 18.69
CA ALA A 27 -3.45 5.55 19.61
C ALA A 27 -4.59 4.76 20.29
N MET A 28 -5.28 3.91 19.51
CA MET A 28 -6.32 3.03 20.07
C MET A 28 -5.74 1.99 21.04
N ALA A 29 -4.61 1.38 20.70
CA ALA A 29 -3.93 0.43 21.58
C ALA A 29 -3.51 1.11 22.89
N ALA A 30 -2.98 2.34 22.83
CA ALA A 30 -2.62 3.13 24.00
C ALA A 30 -3.85 3.47 24.86
N ALA A 31 -4.95 3.90 24.25
CA ALA A 31 -6.18 4.23 24.98
C ALA A 31 -6.78 2.99 25.69
N VAL A 32 -6.85 1.86 24.99
CA VAL A 32 -7.34 0.59 25.55
C VAL A 32 -6.40 0.09 26.66
N GLY A 33 -5.09 0.10 26.43
CA GLY A 33 -4.11 -0.32 27.44
C GLY A 33 -4.28 0.45 28.74
N ARG A 34 -4.42 1.78 28.67
CA ARG A 34 -4.67 2.61 29.86
C ARG A 34 -5.97 2.29 30.57
N LEU A 35 -7.04 2.05 29.79
CA LEU A 35 -8.35 1.66 30.35
C LEU A 35 -8.24 0.38 31.19
N PHE A 36 -7.37 -0.55 30.79
CA PHE A 36 -7.09 -1.79 31.53
C PHE A 36 -5.94 -1.69 32.54
N GLY A 37 -5.44 -0.49 32.84
CA GLY A 37 -4.43 -0.26 33.86
C GLY A 37 -3.01 -0.67 33.44
N VAL A 38 -2.74 -0.82 32.13
CA VAL A 38 -1.38 -1.06 31.61
C VAL A 38 -0.57 0.22 31.72
N SER A 39 0.68 0.15 32.23
CA SER A 39 1.53 1.32 32.36
C SER A 39 1.95 1.89 31.01
N ASP A 40 2.25 3.19 30.96
CA ASP A 40 2.70 3.86 29.74
C ASP A 40 3.97 3.21 29.15
N GLU A 41 4.88 2.73 30.00
CA GLU A 41 6.09 2.02 29.57
C GLU A 41 5.78 0.68 28.90
N GLN A 42 4.81 -0.07 29.44
CA GLN A 42 4.37 -1.33 28.86
C GLN A 42 3.63 -1.10 27.53
N ILE A 43 2.82 -0.04 27.44
CA ILE A 43 2.13 0.36 26.21
C ILE A 43 3.17 0.74 25.15
N HIS A 44 4.14 1.57 25.51
CA HIS A 44 5.22 1.98 24.60
C HIS A 44 5.98 0.77 24.05
N ARG A 45 6.40 -0.12 24.92
CA ARG A 45 7.10 -1.35 24.54
C ARG A 45 6.24 -2.23 23.61
N GLY A 46 4.98 -2.45 23.97
CA GLY A 46 4.07 -3.26 23.16
C GLY A 46 3.80 -2.67 21.76
N ILE A 47 3.81 -1.33 21.63
CA ILE A 47 3.71 -0.68 20.33
C ILE A 47 5.01 -0.86 19.52
N LEU A 48 6.18 -0.75 20.14
CA LEU A 48 7.47 -0.97 19.47
C LEU A 48 7.68 -2.42 19.02
N GLU A 49 7.19 -3.37 19.79
CA GLU A 49 7.27 -4.81 19.50
C GLU A 49 6.18 -5.29 18.51
N PHE A 50 5.32 -4.37 18.04
CA PHE A 50 4.27 -4.74 17.09
C PHE A 50 4.87 -5.20 15.76
N GLU A 51 4.60 -6.43 15.40
CA GLU A 51 4.92 -6.97 14.08
C GLU A 51 3.72 -6.79 13.13
N PRO A 52 3.89 -6.06 12.02
CA PRO A 52 2.83 -5.93 11.03
C PRO A 52 2.37 -7.29 10.51
N THR A 53 1.06 -7.46 10.37
CA THR A 53 0.46 -8.67 9.79
C THR A 53 1.01 -8.87 8.37
N LYS A 54 1.32 -10.12 8.02
CA LYS A 54 1.74 -10.49 6.66
C LYS A 54 0.80 -9.90 5.61
N MET A 55 1.34 -9.45 4.49
CA MET A 55 0.59 -8.83 3.37
C MET A 55 -0.09 -7.49 3.70
N ARG A 56 0.28 -6.81 4.80
CA ARG A 56 -0.17 -5.45 5.13
C ARG A 56 1.04 -4.51 5.13
N MET A 57 1.35 -3.95 3.97
CA MET A 57 2.50 -3.08 3.71
C MET A 57 3.83 -3.71 4.21
N ALA A 58 3.96 -5.04 4.07
CA ALA A 58 5.19 -5.73 4.42
C ALA A 58 6.28 -5.40 3.39
N ILE A 59 7.47 -5.07 3.89
CA ILE A 59 8.62 -4.74 3.05
C ILE A 59 9.41 -6.02 2.80
N LEU A 60 9.63 -6.35 1.52
CA LEU A 60 10.45 -7.47 1.09
C LEU A 60 11.57 -6.94 0.20
N HIS A 61 12.77 -7.49 0.37
CA HIS A 61 13.91 -7.17 -0.48
C HIS A 61 14.24 -8.36 -1.38
N ARG A 62 14.52 -8.07 -2.63
CA ARG A 62 14.91 -9.04 -3.66
C ARG A 62 16.25 -8.67 -4.27
N GLY A 63 16.77 -9.56 -5.14
CA GLY A 63 17.96 -9.27 -5.93
C GLY A 63 17.88 -7.96 -6.68
N ASP A 64 18.98 -7.45 -7.15
CA ASP A 64 19.10 -6.18 -7.89
C ASP A 64 18.59 -4.94 -7.11
N ASN A 65 18.64 -4.99 -5.78
CA ASN A 65 18.17 -3.93 -4.88
C ASN A 65 16.69 -3.55 -5.11
N ILE A 66 15.85 -4.52 -5.47
CA ILE A 66 14.41 -4.33 -5.64
C ILE A 66 13.73 -4.42 -4.28
N THR A 67 12.90 -3.42 -3.97
CA THR A 67 12.06 -3.39 -2.77
C THR A 67 10.61 -3.64 -3.17
N ILE A 68 9.94 -4.58 -2.51
CA ILE A 68 8.53 -4.88 -2.72
C ILE A 68 7.74 -4.44 -1.49
N LEU A 69 6.73 -3.61 -1.70
CA LEU A 69 5.73 -3.22 -0.72
C LEU A 69 4.52 -4.15 -0.91
N ASN A 70 4.48 -5.22 -0.10
CA ASN A 70 3.42 -6.22 -0.17
C ASN A 70 2.22 -5.78 0.67
N ASP A 71 1.15 -5.30 0.01
CA ASP A 71 -0.11 -4.89 0.63
C ASP A 71 -1.31 -5.66 0.02
N THR A 72 -1.12 -6.97 -0.17
CA THR A 72 -2.04 -7.85 -0.90
C THR A 72 -3.16 -8.43 -0.05
N TYR A 73 -3.27 -8.07 1.24
CA TYR A 73 -4.30 -8.61 2.11
C TYR A 73 -5.71 -8.20 1.69
N ASN A 74 -5.93 -6.92 1.41
CA ASN A 74 -7.21 -6.39 0.94
C ASN A 74 -7.04 -5.01 0.31
N ALA A 75 -8.07 -4.53 -0.42
CA ALA A 75 -8.06 -3.24 -1.07
C ALA A 75 -9.42 -2.54 -0.98
N ASN A 76 -9.39 -1.25 -0.69
CA ASN A 76 -10.49 -0.31 -0.83
C ASN A 76 -9.94 1.05 -1.29
N PRO A 77 -10.77 2.01 -1.73
CA PRO A 77 -10.28 3.25 -2.32
C PRO A 77 -9.36 4.06 -1.41
N GLN A 78 -9.65 4.10 -0.10
CA GLN A 78 -8.84 4.83 0.87
C GLN A 78 -7.49 4.16 1.08
N SER A 79 -7.46 2.84 1.28
CA SER A 79 -6.22 2.09 1.48
C SER A 79 -5.35 2.03 0.22
N MET A 80 -5.96 2.04 -0.99
CA MET A 80 -5.24 2.15 -2.26
C MET A 80 -4.49 3.49 -2.35
N ARG A 81 -5.18 4.61 -2.07
CA ARG A 81 -4.54 5.95 -2.08
C ARG A 81 -3.44 6.05 -1.04
N ALA A 82 -3.65 5.54 0.16
CA ALA A 82 -2.63 5.52 1.21
C ALA A 82 -1.37 4.72 0.77
N ALA A 83 -1.57 3.57 0.12
CA ALA A 83 -0.47 2.75 -0.38
C ALA A 83 0.30 3.44 -1.53
N VAL A 84 -0.41 4.10 -2.45
CA VAL A 84 0.19 4.90 -3.52
C VAL A 84 1.01 6.07 -2.94
N ASP A 85 0.49 6.76 -1.91
CA ASP A 85 1.21 7.85 -1.24
C ASP A 85 2.49 7.35 -0.54
N ILE A 86 2.45 6.15 0.05
CA ILE A 86 3.63 5.51 0.62
C ILE A 86 4.67 5.21 -0.46
N LEU A 87 4.24 4.64 -1.60
CA LEU A 87 5.13 4.35 -2.73
C LEU A 87 5.76 5.63 -3.29
N ALA A 88 4.97 6.69 -3.46
CA ALA A 88 5.43 7.98 -3.97
C ALA A 88 6.55 8.60 -3.12
N LYS A 89 6.54 8.34 -1.81
CA LYS A 89 7.53 8.84 -0.84
C LYS A 89 8.77 7.95 -0.69
N GLN A 90 8.83 6.80 -1.37
CA GLN A 90 10.01 5.93 -1.26
C GLN A 90 11.23 6.57 -1.94
N PRO A 91 12.39 6.51 -1.29
CA PRO A 91 13.65 7.00 -1.87
C PRO A 91 14.19 5.99 -2.89
N CYS A 92 13.61 5.96 -4.09
CA CYS A 92 14.01 5.04 -5.15
C CYS A 92 14.06 5.72 -6.52
N GLY A 93 14.78 5.09 -7.45
CA GLY A 93 14.93 5.59 -8.81
C GLY A 93 13.74 5.30 -9.73
N TYR A 94 12.90 4.29 -9.41
CA TYR A 94 11.77 3.88 -10.23
C TYR A 94 10.66 3.24 -9.41
N ARG A 95 9.46 3.80 -9.50
CA ARG A 95 8.28 3.40 -8.71
C ARG A 95 7.27 2.68 -9.59
N ILE A 96 6.97 1.45 -9.26
CA ILE A 96 6.02 0.61 -9.98
C ILE A 96 4.83 0.32 -9.05
N ALA A 97 3.62 0.64 -9.48
CA ALA A 97 2.39 0.25 -8.80
C ALA A 97 1.72 -0.91 -9.56
N VAL A 98 1.55 -2.05 -8.90
CA VAL A 98 0.78 -3.20 -9.38
C VAL A 98 -0.55 -3.21 -8.63
N LEU A 99 -1.60 -2.72 -9.26
CA LEU A 99 -2.90 -2.53 -8.64
C LEU A 99 -3.96 -3.41 -9.31
N GLY A 100 -4.71 -4.15 -8.51
CA GLY A 100 -5.81 -4.98 -8.96
C GLY A 100 -7.18 -4.46 -8.53
N ASP A 101 -8.21 -5.26 -8.81
CA ASP A 101 -9.59 -4.90 -8.50
C ASP A 101 -9.82 -4.74 -6.99
N MET A 102 -10.61 -3.73 -6.65
CA MET A 102 -11.26 -3.58 -5.35
C MET A 102 -12.65 -4.23 -5.43
N LEU A 103 -12.81 -5.36 -4.80
CA LEU A 103 -14.07 -6.11 -4.81
C LEU A 103 -15.09 -5.51 -3.82
N GLU A 104 -16.35 -5.92 -3.93
CA GLU A 104 -17.44 -5.57 -3.02
C GLU A 104 -17.84 -4.07 -3.02
N LEU A 105 -17.55 -3.33 -4.08
CA LEU A 105 -17.90 -1.90 -4.21
C LEU A 105 -19.22 -1.65 -4.95
N GLY A 106 -19.90 -2.70 -5.42
CA GLY A 106 -21.16 -2.60 -6.17
C GLY A 106 -21.06 -1.69 -7.38
N GLU A 107 -22.13 -0.96 -7.67
CA GLU A 107 -22.24 -0.07 -8.84
C GLU A 107 -21.26 1.11 -8.83
N LEU A 108 -20.77 1.49 -7.66
CA LEU A 108 -19.77 2.55 -7.52
C LEU A 108 -18.35 2.11 -7.91
N GLY A 109 -18.15 0.79 -8.10
CA GLY A 109 -16.85 0.20 -8.37
C GLY A 109 -16.05 0.91 -9.47
N PRO A 110 -16.57 1.07 -10.69
CA PRO A 110 -15.82 1.68 -11.79
C PRO A 110 -15.32 3.10 -11.46
N GLY A 111 -16.19 3.97 -10.95
CA GLY A 111 -15.83 5.35 -10.61
C GLY A 111 -14.81 5.46 -9.47
N LEU A 112 -14.89 4.55 -8.48
CA LEU A 112 -13.94 4.50 -7.37
C LEU A 112 -12.56 4.01 -7.85
N HIS A 113 -12.49 3.04 -8.76
CA HIS A 113 -11.25 2.59 -9.38
C HIS A 113 -10.61 3.70 -10.22
N GLU A 114 -11.39 4.38 -11.05
CA GLU A 114 -10.94 5.53 -11.84
C GLU A 114 -10.39 6.65 -10.93
N GLY A 115 -11.07 6.92 -9.81
CA GLY A 115 -10.62 7.89 -8.81
C GLY A 115 -9.28 7.53 -8.14
N VAL A 116 -9.00 6.24 -7.95
CA VAL A 116 -7.67 5.75 -7.49
C VAL A 116 -6.64 5.97 -8.59
N GLY A 117 -6.99 5.67 -9.85
CA GLY A 117 -6.11 5.90 -11.00
C GLY A 117 -5.72 7.36 -11.16
N ARG A 118 -6.68 8.29 -11.09
CA ARG A 118 -6.38 9.74 -11.13
C ARG A 118 -5.44 10.17 -10.01
N PHE A 119 -5.65 9.66 -8.80
CA PHE A 119 -4.74 9.95 -7.69
C PHE A 119 -3.33 9.43 -7.97
N LEU A 120 -3.19 8.21 -8.48
CA LEU A 120 -1.89 7.63 -8.84
C LEU A 120 -1.17 8.46 -9.91
N GLY A 121 -1.88 8.83 -11.00
CA GLY A 121 -1.29 9.62 -12.09
C GLY A 121 -0.75 10.97 -11.62
N ALA A 122 -1.39 11.59 -10.61
CA ALA A 122 -0.96 12.85 -10.01
C ALA A 122 0.16 12.68 -8.95
N SER A 123 0.48 11.43 -8.54
CA SER A 123 1.42 11.16 -7.42
C SER A 123 2.87 10.92 -7.85
N GLY A 124 3.21 11.06 -9.14
CA GLY A 124 4.57 10.87 -9.63
C GLY A 124 5.05 9.42 -9.61
N ILE A 125 4.14 8.48 -9.80
CA ILE A 125 4.46 7.06 -9.98
C ILE A 125 4.92 6.83 -11.42
N ASP A 126 6.05 6.14 -11.60
CA ASP A 126 6.69 5.99 -12.91
C ASP A 126 5.97 4.98 -13.81
N CYS A 127 5.39 3.91 -13.22
CA CYS A 127 4.74 2.85 -13.97
C CYS A 127 3.54 2.27 -13.21
N LEU A 128 2.44 2.06 -13.91
CA LEU A 128 1.26 1.33 -13.44
C LEU A 128 1.11 0.02 -14.20
N VAL A 129 1.00 -1.08 -13.47
CA VAL A 129 0.50 -2.38 -13.96
C VAL A 129 -0.90 -2.59 -13.37
N ALA A 130 -1.91 -2.29 -14.14
CA ALA A 130 -3.32 -2.41 -13.74
C ALA A 130 -3.86 -3.79 -14.12
N VAL A 131 -4.42 -4.53 -13.17
CA VAL A 131 -4.77 -5.95 -13.34
C VAL A 131 -6.24 -6.20 -13.01
N GLY A 132 -6.94 -6.86 -13.89
CA GLY A 132 -8.34 -7.23 -13.70
C GLY A 132 -9.32 -6.37 -14.48
N LYS A 133 -10.60 -6.72 -14.36
CA LYS A 133 -11.66 -6.05 -15.10
C LYS A 133 -11.82 -4.57 -14.71
N LEU A 134 -11.79 -4.29 -13.43
CA LEU A 134 -11.89 -2.92 -12.90
C LEU A 134 -10.51 -2.24 -12.81
N GLY A 135 -9.42 -3.01 -12.89
CA GLY A 135 -8.08 -2.49 -13.12
C GLY A 135 -7.99 -1.61 -14.36
N ALA A 136 -8.78 -1.90 -15.41
CA ALA A 136 -8.89 -1.04 -16.59
C ALA A 136 -9.35 0.39 -16.24
N CYS A 137 -10.29 0.55 -15.30
CA CYS A 137 -10.74 1.87 -14.84
C CYS A 137 -9.64 2.61 -14.05
N ILE A 138 -8.79 1.87 -13.28
CA ILE A 138 -7.59 2.47 -12.66
C ILE A 138 -6.66 3.02 -13.74
N ALA A 139 -6.43 2.24 -14.79
CA ALA A 139 -5.58 2.65 -15.90
C ALA A 139 -6.12 3.89 -16.62
N ASP A 140 -7.43 3.96 -16.89
CA ASP A 140 -8.08 5.11 -17.51
C ASP A 140 -7.92 6.38 -16.67
N GLY A 141 -8.15 6.27 -15.36
CA GLY A 141 -7.93 7.37 -14.42
C GLY A 141 -6.47 7.83 -14.35
N ALA A 142 -5.52 6.90 -14.36
CA ALA A 142 -4.09 7.20 -14.30
C ALA A 142 -3.61 7.90 -15.59
N GLU A 143 -4.06 7.43 -16.75
CA GLU A 143 -3.77 8.03 -18.05
C GLU A 143 -4.29 9.46 -18.14
N SER A 144 -5.54 9.69 -17.72
CA SER A 144 -6.14 11.02 -17.69
C SER A 144 -5.43 12.01 -16.78
N ALA A 145 -4.69 11.52 -15.78
CA ALA A 145 -3.93 12.31 -14.81
C ALA A 145 -2.42 12.36 -15.10
N GLY A 146 -1.98 11.88 -16.28
CA GLY A 146 -0.63 12.07 -16.79
C GLY A 146 0.35 10.93 -16.53
N CYS A 147 -0.07 9.78 -16.00
CA CYS A 147 0.79 8.59 -15.95
C CYS A 147 1.05 8.09 -17.35
N GLN A 148 2.32 8.01 -17.77
CA GLN A 148 2.68 7.70 -19.15
C GLN A 148 3.00 6.22 -19.39
N SER A 149 3.46 5.51 -18.37
CA SER A 149 3.78 4.08 -18.49
C SER A 149 2.70 3.23 -17.82
N ILE A 150 1.78 2.71 -18.62
CA ILE A 150 0.62 1.96 -18.15
C ILE A 150 0.52 0.62 -18.88
N TYR A 151 0.44 -0.46 -18.11
CA TYR A 151 0.19 -1.81 -18.59
C TYR A 151 -1.19 -2.27 -18.12
N ARG A 152 -2.09 -2.53 -19.06
CA ARG A 152 -3.42 -3.06 -18.81
C ARG A 152 -3.37 -4.58 -18.93
N CYS A 153 -3.61 -5.29 -17.85
CA CYS A 153 -3.49 -6.75 -17.77
C CYS A 153 -4.85 -7.35 -17.37
N ALA A 154 -5.33 -8.33 -18.11
CA ALA A 154 -6.57 -9.01 -17.77
C ALA A 154 -6.42 -9.93 -16.55
N ASN A 155 -5.21 -10.45 -16.30
CA ASN A 155 -4.91 -11.43 -15.26
C ASN A 155 -3.46 -11.32 -14.78
N GLN A 156 -3.11 -12.13 -13.76
CA GLN A 156 -1.77 -12.12 -13.16
C GLN A 156 -0.68 -12.62 -14.12
N ALA A 157 -0.98 -13.53 -15.05
CA ALA A 157 0.01 -14.01 -16.02
C ALA A 157 0.46 -12.87 -16.96
N GLU A 158 -0.48 -12.04 -17.42
CA GLU A 158 -0.15 -10.85 -18.19
C GLU A 158 0.62 -9.82 -17.37
N ALA A 159 0.27 -9.67 -16.08
CA ALA A 159 0.99 -8.79 -15.17
C ALA A 159 2.45 -9.25 -14.96
N GLN A 160 2.71 -10.54 -14.87
CA GLN A 160 4.08 -11.09 -14.81
C GLN A 160 4.89 -10.73 -16.06
N ILE A 161 4.28 -10.86 -17.24
CA ILE A 161 4.92 -10.47 -18.52
C ILE A 161 5.22 -8.97 -18.55
N ALA A 162 4.30 -8.13 -18.06
CA ALA A 162 4.50 -6.70 -17.96
C ALA A 162 5.64 -6.36 -16.98
N LEU A 163 5.63 -6.97 -15.80
CA LEU A 163 6.65 -6.80 -14.76
C LEU A 163 8.05 -7.17 -15.26
N ALA A 164 8.19 -8.27 -16.00
CA ALA A 164 9.47 -8.67 -16.61
C ALA A 164 10.05 -7.60 -17.56
N LYS A 165 9.22 -6.73 -18.14
CA LYS A 165 9.64 -5.65 -19.05
C LYS A 165 10.01 -4.36 -18.32
N VAL A 166 9.41 -4.11 -17.15
CA VAL A 166 9.52 -2.80 -16.48
C VAL A 166 10.39 -2.83 -15.23
N LEU A 167 10.62 -4.00 -14.63
CA LEU A 167 11.50 -4.13 -13.48
C LEU A 167 12.92 -3.69 -13.83
N ARG A 168 13.49 -2.89 -12.94
CA ARG A 168 14.86 -2.35 -13.05
C ARG A 168 15.56 -2.48 -11.70
N PRO A 169 16.88 -2.63 -11.68
CA PRO A 169 17.64 -2.55 -10.44
C PRO A 169 17.31 -1.27 -9.66
N GLY A 170 17.09 -1.39 -8.36
CA GLY A 170 16.72 -0.28 -7.48
C GLY A 170 15.26 0.18 -7.57
N SER A 171 14.36 -0.59 -8.24
CA SER A 171 12.92 -0.29 -8.26
C SER A 171 12.26 -0.54 -6.90
N THR A 172 11.23 0.26 -6.60
CA THR A 172 10.26 -0.09 -5.56
C THR A 172 8.92 -0.45 -6.19
N VAL A 173 8.40 -1.62 -5.84
CA VAL A 173 7.17 -2.19 -6.39
C VAL A 173 6.11 -2.30 -5.31
N LEU A 174 5.00 -1.57 -5.43
CA LEU A 174 3.81 -1.77 -4.62
C LEU A 174 2.93 -2.84 -5.27
N VAL A 175 2.52 -3.85 -4.51
CA VAL A 175 1.56 -4.87 -4.96
C VAL A 175 0.32 -4.83 -4.07
N LYS A 176 -0.85 -4.47 -4.64
CA LYS A 176 -2.09 -4.33 -3.87
C LYS A 176 -3.34 -4.66 -4.67
N ALA A 177 -4.20 -5.49 -4.09
CA ALA A 177 -5.53 -5.83 -4.61
C ALA A 177 -6.43 -6.35 -3.49
N SER A 178 -7.72 -6.54 -3.78
CA SER A 178 -8.61 -7.27 -2.88
C SER A 178 -8.18 -8.72 -2.68
N ARG A 179 -8.47 -9.28 -1.52
CA ARG A 179 -8.08 -10.64 -1.13
C ARG A 179 -8.43 -11.70 -2.16
N GLY A 180 -9.59 -11.58 -2.79
CA GLY A 180 -10.06 -12.51 -3.84
C GLY A 180 -9.18 -12.55 -5.08
N MET A 181 -8.35 -11.55 -5.32
CA MET A 181 -7.40 -11.50 -6.44
C MET A 181 -6.15 -12.36 -6.22
N LYS A 182 -5.85 -12.78 -4.98
CA LYS A 182 -4.71 -13.64 -4.60
C LYS A 182 -3.36 -13.12 -5.11
N PHE A 183 -3.11 -11.82 -4.96
CA PHE A 183 -1.90 -11.15 -5.48
C PHE A 183 -0.61 -11.55 -4.75
N GLU A 184 -0.69 -12.32 -3.67
CA GLU A 184 0.47 -12.96 -3.07
C GLU A 184 1.29 -13.78 -4.07
N HIS A 185 0.66 -14.39 -5.09
CA HIS A 185 1.37 -15.10 -6.15
C HIS A 185 2.20 -14.19 -7.06
N LEU A 186 1.78 -12.92 -7.25
CA LEU A 186 2.62 -11.93 -7.95
C LEU A 186 3.83 -11.51 -7.10
N VAL A 187 3.66 -11.46 -5.78
CA VAL A 187 4.76 -11.17 -4.85
C VAL A 187 5.77 -12.31 -4.81
N GLU A 188 5.31 -13.56 -4.90
CA GLU A 188 6.18 -14.74 -4.98
C GLU A 188 6.98 -14.80 -6.29
N TYR A 189 6.38 -14.31 -7.39
CA TYR A 189 7.04 -14.21 -8.69
C TYR A 189 8.14 -13.14 -8.70
N LEU A 190 7.93 -12.01 -8.05
CA LEU A 190 8.88 -10.89 -7.95
C LEU A 190 10.09 -11.23 -7.08
#